data_66a2c03947e2739cf02630bab42c7e7e
#
_entry.id   66a2c03947e2739cf02630bab42c7e7e
#
_cell.length_a   1.000
_cell.length_b   1.000
_cell.length_c   1.000
_cell.angle_alpha   90.00
_cell.angle_beta   90.00
_cell.angle_gamma   90.00
#
_symmetry.space_group_name_H-M   'P 1'
#
loop_
_entity.id
_entity.type
_entity.pdbx_description
1 polymer ?
#
loop_
_entity_poly.entity_id
_entity_poly.type
_entity_poly.pdbx_seq_one_letter_code
_entity_poly.pdbx_strand_id
1 'polypeptide(L)'
;MEIPHVEGARLGWAFVLRWTLVNTAGLVGMAPFALLAGISYVGGSFGQPGLSIGQLGVVVVSTIMAGVVLGTAQSLFLRRHIVHPRRWMVATTIGVAAGALVALPISVRASEAIAPYLDPPMGLAESVAFLGGPIFGAILGTAQLLVL
;
A
#
# COMPACT_ATOMS: atom_id res chain seq x y z
N MET A 1 -11.43 -24.73 -37.92
CA MET A 1 -10.58 -23.78 -37.19
C MET A 1 -10.81 -24.07 -35.70
N GLU A 2 -10.01 -24.98 -35.13
CA GLU A 2 -10.13 -25.35 -33.71
C GLU A 2 -9.55 -24.21 -32.87
N ILE A 3 -10.37 -23.64 -31.99
CA ILE A 3 -9.94 -22.70 -30.96
C ILE A 3 -9.19 -23.53 -29.92
N PRO A 4 -7.87 -23.31 -29.71
CA PRO A 4 -7.14 -24.02 -28.67
C PRO A 4 -7.84 -23.73 -27.34
N HIS A 5 -8.33 -24.75 -26.67
CA HIS A 5 -8.79 -24.68 -25.30
C HIS A 5 -7.60 -24.25 -24.45
N VAL A 6 -7.57 -22.98 -24.06
CA VAL A 6 -6.68 -22.50 -23.02
C VAL A 6 -7.14 -23.20 -21.75
N GLU A 7 -6.52 -24.35 -21.44
CA GLU A 7 -6.63 -24.93 -20.11
C GLU A 7 -6.22 -23.85 -19.12
N GLY A 8 -7.20 -23.27 -18.43
CA GLY A 8 -6.98 -22.27 -17.41
C GLY A 8 -5.98 -22.86 -16.39
N ALA A 9 -4.74 -22.39 -16.44
CA ALA A 9 -3.71 -22.83 -15.53
C ALA A 9 -4.24 -22.65 -14.11
N ARG A 10 -4.62 -23.74 -13.46
CA ARG A 10 -5.03 -23.75 -12.07
C ARG A 10 -3.83 -23.26 -11.29
N LEU A 11 -3.91 -22.01 -10.83
CA LEU A 11 -2.90 -21.45 -9.93
C LEU A 11 -2.83 -22.37 -8.72
N GLY A 12 -1.83 -23.24 -8.69
CA GLY A 12 -1.69 -24.26 -7.66
C GLY A 12 -1.43 -23.65 -6.30
N TRP A 13 -1.71 -24.37 -5.24
CA TRP A 13 -1.51 -23.98 -3.85
C TRP A 13 -0.08 -23.45 -3.58
N ALA A 14 0.91 -24.01 -4.28
CA ALA A 14 2.31 -23.56 -4.22
C ALA A 14 2.51 -22.12 -4.73
N PHE A 15 1.73 -21.69 -5.75
CA PHE A 15 1.76 -20.30 -6.21
C PHE A 15 1.20 -19.37 -5.14
N VAL A 16 0.05 -19.72 -4.55
CA VAL A 16 -0.59 -18.93 -3.49
C VAL A 16 0.35 -18.75 -2.29
N LEU A 17 0.96 -19.84 -1.82
CA LEU A 17 1.92 -19.76 -0.71
C LEU A 17 3.13 -18.86 -1.03
N ARG A 18 3.75 -19.05 -2.20
CA ARG A 18 4.90 -18.23 -2.60
C ARG A 18 4.50 -16.76 -2.78
N TRP A 19 3.36 -16.50 -3.36
CA TRP A 19 2.82 -15.15 -3.52
C TRP A 19 2.58 -14.48 -2.17
N THR A 20 1.98 -15.20 -1.22
CA THR A 20 1.77 -14.72 0.15
C THR A 20 3.09 -14.40 0.84
N LEU A 21 4.10 -15.29 0.75
CA LEU A 21 5.42 -15.06 1.33
C LEU A 21 6.11 -13.85 0.74
N VAL A 22 6.07 -13.66 -0.57
CA VAL A 22 6.66 -12.49 -1.24
C VAL A 22 5.97 -11.20 -0.82
N ASN A 23 4.64 -11.20 -0.72
CA ASN A 23 3.92 -10.03 -0.24
C ASN A 23 4.24 -9.73 1.22
N THR A 24 4.28 -10.74 2.08
CA THR A 24 4.66 -10.57 3.50
C THR A 24 6.07 -10.02 3.63
N ALA A 25 7.05 -10.57 2.89
CA ALA A 25 8.41 -10.06 2.89
C ALA A 25 8.49 -8.61 2.36
N GLY A 26 7.74 -8.30 1.31
CA GLY A 26 7.63 -6.94 0.78
C GLY A 26 7.02 -5.96 1.78
N LEU A 27 5.97 -6.36 2.49
CA LEU A 27 5.34 -5.56 3.55
C LEU A 27 6.28 -5.32 4.71
N VAL A 28 7.02 -6.34 5.16
CA VAL A 28 8.04 -6.19 6.20
C VAL A 28 9.15 -5.24 5.74
N GLY A 29 9.63 -5.39 4.51
CA GLY A 29 10.66 -4.53 3.94
C GLY A 29 10.23 -3.07 3.77
N MET A 30 8.95 -2.81 3.49
CA MET A 30 8.44 -1.43 3.38
C MET A 30 8.07 -0.80 4.73
N ALA A 31 7.94 -1.57 5.80
CA ALA A 31 7.47 -1.10 7.11
C ALA A 31 8.27 0.11 7.66
N PRO A 32 9.62 0.16 7.59
CA PRO A 32 10.38 1.33 8.06
C PRO A 32 9.98 2.63 7.35
N PHE A 33 9.74 2.56 6.05
CA PHE A 33 9.33 3.71 5.24
C PHE A 33 7.88 4.12 5.53
N ALA A 34 6.99 3.14 5.69
CA ALA A 34 5.59 3.38 6.07
C ALA A 34 5.50 4.03 7.46
N LEU A 35 6.30 3.56 8.43
CA LEU A 35 6.39 4.16 9.76
C LEU A 35 6.92 5.58 9.70
N LEU A 36 7.99 5.83 8.94
CA LEU A 36 8.56 7.17 8.79
C LEU A 36 7.55 8.14 8.18
N ALA A 37 6.83 7.72 7.14
CA ALA A 37 5.76 8.50 6.55
C ALA A 37 4.64 8.80 7.56
N GLY A 38 4.19 7.78 8.29
CA GLY A 38 3.14 7.91 9.31
C GLY A 38 3.55 8.85 10.46
N ILE A 39 4.74 8.67 11.03
CA ILE A 39 5.25 9.52 12.11
C ILE A 39 5.38 10.96 11.63
N SER A 40 5.92 11.18 10.42
CA SER A 40 6.08 12.53 9.86
C SER A 40 4.72 13.18 9.59
N TYR A 41 3.74 12.43 9.13
CA TYR A 41 2.38 12.91 8.90
C TYR A 41 1.69 13.29 10.21
N VAL A 42 1.67 12.37 11.18
CA VAL A 42 1.01 12.57 12.48
C VAL A 42 1.71 13.66 13.27
N GLY A 43 3.05 13.62 13.36
CA GLY A 43 3.83 14.65 14.08
C GLY A 43 3.65 16.06 13.53
N GLY A 44 3.42 16.20 12.21
CA GLY A 44 3.12 17.49 11.59
C GLY A 44 1.71 17.99 11.80
N SER A 45 0.77 17.06 12.06
CA SER A 45 -0.65 17.40 12.25
C SER A 45 -0.98 17.87 13.67
N PHE A 46 -0.11 17.58 14.66
CA PHE A 46 -0.31 18.04 16.04
C PHE A 46 -0.05 19.53 16.18
N GLY A 47 -1.11 20.31 16.32
CA GLY A 47 -1.07 21.72 16.68
C GLY A 47 -0.81 22.72 15.57
N GLN A 48 -0.72 22.28 14.31
CA GLN A 48 -0.59 23.18 13.17
C GLN A 48 -1.60 22.85 12.05
N PRO A 49 -2.16 23.86 11.36
CA PRO A 49 -3.06 23.64 10.25
C PRO A 49 -2.27 23.19 8.99
N GLY A 50 -1.91 21.93 8.92
CA GLY A 50 -1.29 21.33 7.74
C GLY A 50 0.16 20.88 7.92
N LEU A 51 0.64 20.10 6.94
CA LEU A 51 2.04 19.64 6.90
C LEU A 51 2.96 20.75 6.41
N SER A 52 4.13 20.90 7.04
CA SER A 52 5.19 21.69 6.45
C SER A 52 5.69 21.06 5.13
N ILE A 53 6.28 21.87 4.25
CA ILE A 53 6.85 21.38 2.98
C ILE A 53 7.86 20.26 3.22
N GLY A 54 8.68 20.38 4.28
CA GLY A 54 9.64 19.35 4.64
C GLY A 54 8.98 18.03 5.05
N GLN A 55 7.94 18.06 5.87
CA GLN A 55 7.18 16.89 6.29
C GLN A 55 6.46 16.22 5.10
N LEU A 56 5.85 17.02 4.24
CA LEU A 56 5.25 16.51 3.01
C LEU A 56 6.30 15.82 2.14
N GLY A 57 7.50 16.42 2.00
CA GLY A 57 8.61 15.80 1.29
C GLY A 57 9.00 14.43 1.88
N VAL A 58 9.12 14.33 3.21
CA VAL A 58 9.43 13.06 3.88
C VAL A 58 8.32 12.03 3.62
N VAL A 59 7.05 12.40 3.74
CA VAL A 59 5.92 11.49 3.47
C VAL A 59 5.97 10.97 2.04
N VAL A 60 6.13 11.86 1.06
CA VAL A 60 6.18 11.49 -0.37
C VAL A 60 7.36 10.56 -0.67
N VAL A 61 8.57 10.94 -0.25
CA VAL A 61 9.76 10.12 -0.51
C VAL A 61 9.64 8.76 0.17
N SER A 62 9.22 8.71 1.43
CA SER A 62 9.07 7.45 2.17
C SER A 62 8.02 6.54 1.55
N THR A 63 6.89 7.05 1.08
CA THR A 63 5.85 6.25 0.42
C THR A 63 6.29 5.73 -0.95
N ILE A 64 7.05 6.52 -1.71
CA ILE A 64 7.68 6.07 -2.95
C ILE A 64 8.66 4.93 -2.66
N MET A 65 9.54 5.07 -1.67
CA MET A 65 10.50 4.03 -1.31
C MET A 65 9.79 2.75 -0.84
N ALA A 66 8.75 2.87 -0.03
CA ALA A 66 7.91 1.74 0.36
C ALA A 66 7.33 1.01 -0.87
N GLY A 67 6.80 1.77 -1.82
CA GLY A 67 6.25 1.24 -3.07
C GLY A 67 7.30 0.56 -3.95
N VAL A 68 8.51 1.12 -4.04
CA VAL A 68 9.64 0.50 -4.77
C VAL A 68 10.03 -0.83 -4.14
N VAL A 69 10.14 -0.91 -2.81
CA VAL A 69 10.48 -2.15 -2.11
C VAL A 69 9.43 -3.22 -2.36
N LEU A 70 8.15 -2.90 -2.13
CA LEU A 70 7.06 -3.84 -2.34
C LEU A 70 6.93 -4.25 -3.82
N GLY A 71 6.94 -3.27 -4.73
CA GLY A 71 6.82 -3.51 -6.16
C GLY A 71 7.99 -4.32 -6.73
N THR A 72 9.21 -4.11 -6.21
CA THR A 72 10.37 -4.92 -6.60
C THR A 72 10.22 -6.36 -6.14
N ALA A 73 9.85 -6.60 -4.88
CA ALA A 73 9.62 -7.95 -4.37
C ALA A 73 8.57 -8.69 -5.20
N GLN A 74 7.44 -8.06 -5.48
CA GLN A 74 6.38 -8.61 -6.31
C GLN A 74 6.84 -8.85 -7.77
N SER A 75 7.55 -7.89 -8.38
CA SER A 75 7.99 -7.99 -9.77
C SER A 75 9.02 -9.10 -9.98
N LEU A 76 9.89 -9.33 -9.01
CA LEU A 76 10.87 -10.44 -9.03
C LEU A 76 10.16 -11.81 -9.01
N PHE A 77 9.09 -11.93 -8.26
CA PHE A 77 8.28 -13.15 -8.24
C PHE A 77 7.49 -13.30 -9.55
N LEU A 78 6.82 -12.24 -9.99
CA LEU A 78 5.94 -12.25 -11.14
C LEU A 78 6.68 -12.30 -12.48
N ARG A 79 7.98 -12.01 -12.54
CA ARG A 79 8.76 -11.97 -13.79
C ARG A 79 8.66 -13.23 -14.66
N ARG A 80 8.30 -14.38 -14.05
CA ARG A 80 8.07 -15.65 -14.74
C ARG A 80 6.61 -15.87 -15.16
N HIS A 81 5.69 -14.98 -14.75
CA HIS A 81 4.26 -15.15 -14.92
C HIS A 81 3.60 -14.02 -15.71
N ILE A 82 4.26 -12.85 -15.80
CA ILE A 82 3.74 -11.68 -16.50
C ILE A 82 4.75 -11.16 -17.53
N VAL A 83 4.22 -10.61 -18.62
CA VAL A 83 5.03 -10.12 -19.75
C VAL A 83 5.82 -8.86 -19.38
N HIS A 84 5.26 -8.00 -18.55
CA HIS A 84 5.83 -6.68 -18.23
C HIS A 84 6.03 -6.44 -16.72
N PRO A 85 6.98 -7.14 -16.06
CA PRO A 85 7.20 -7.02 -14.60
C PRO A 85 7.58 -5.59 -14.16
N ARG A 86 8.24 -4.81 -15.02
CA ARG A 86 8.58 -3.40 -14.73
C ARG A 86 7.34 -2.51 -14.62
N ARG A 87 6.33 -2.73 -15.47
CA ARG A 87 5.06 -1.99 -15.38
C ARG A 87 4.35 -2.29 -14.07
N TRP A 88 4.40 -3.54 -13.63
CA TRP A 88 3.86 -3.94 -12.33
C TRP A 88 4.55 -3.22 -11.17
N MET A 89 5.89 -3.15 -11.17
CA MET A 89 6.65 -2.43 -10.15
C MET A 89 6.26 -0.94 -10.12
N VAL A 90 6.17 -0.29 -11.27
CA VAL A 90 5.78 1.12 -11.38
C VAL A 90 4.35 1.33 -10.88
N ALA A 91 3.40 0.49 -11.30
CA ALA A 91 2.01 0.56 -10.84
C ALA A 91 1.89 0.37 -9.33
N THR A 92 2.63 -0.57 -8.76
CA THR A 92 2.68 -0.79 -7.30
C THR A 92 3.26 0.44 -6.59
N THR A 93 4.34 1.01 -7.09
CA THR A 93 4.96 2.21 -6.51
C THR A 93 3.99 3.40 -6.53
N ILE A 94 3.36 3.66 -7.66
CA ILE A 94 2.35 4.72 -7.80
C ILE A 94 1.15 4.44 -6.89
N GLY A 95 0.66 3.20 -6.86
CA GLY A 95 -0.47 2.78 -6.03
C GLY A 95 -0.19 2.94 -4.53
N VAL A 96 1.02 2.61 -4.07
CA VAL A 96 1.45 2.80 -2.66
C VAL A 96 1.52 4.29 -2.33
N ALA A 97 2.17 5.10 -3.16
CA ALA A 97 2.30 6.53 -2.92
C ALA A 97 0.93 7.24 -2.95
N ALA A 98 0.12 7.02 -3.97
CA ALA A 98 -1.22 7.59 -4.09
C ALA A 98 -2.14 7.10 -2.97
N GLY A 99 -2.10 5.80 -2.67
CA GLY A 99 -2.87 5.18 -1.60
C GLY A 99 -2.56 5.80 -0.24
N ALA A 100 -1.29 5.99 0.09
CA ALA A 100 -0.88 6.62 1.34
C ALA A 100 -1.29 8.10 1.41
N LEU A 101 -1.08 8.86 0.34
CA LEU A 101 -1.44 10.29 0.29
C LEU A 101 -2.94 10.54 0.41
N VAL A 102 -3.78 9.58 0.00
CA VAL A 102 -5.23 9.67 0.12
C VAL A 102 -5.71 9.06 1.44
N ALA A 103 -5.23 7.86 1.80
CA ALA A 103 -5.72 7.13 2.96
C ALA A 103 -5.30 7.79 4.28
N LEU A 104 -4.07 8.34 4.40
CA LEU A 104 -3.60 8.96 5.64
C LEU A 104 -4.50 10.14 6.09
N PRO A 105 -4.73 11.18 5.26
CA PRO A 105 -5.57 12.30 5.70
C PRO A 105 -7.01 11.88 5.98
N ILE A 106 -7.58 10.98 5.20
CA ILE A 106 -8.96 10.51 5.42
C ILE A 106 -9.06 9.74 6.72
N SER A 107 -8.12 8.82 6.99
CA SER A 107 -8.18 8.00 8.20
C SER A 107 -7.90 8.81 9.47
N VAL A 108 -7.02 9.81 9.44
CA VAL A 108 -6.80 10.70 10.59
C VAL A 108 -8.06 11.50 10.89
N ARG A 109 -8.69 12.12 9.89
CA ARG A 109 -9.93 12.86 10.07
C ARG A 109 -11.10 11.99 10.54
N ALA A 110 -11.22 10.79 9.98
CA ALA A 110 -12.23 9.85 10.42
C ALA A 110 -11.98 9.40 11.86
N SER A 111 -10.73 9.15 12.26
CA SER A 111 -10.36 8.81 13.64
C SER A 111 -10.73 9.92 14.62
N GLU A 112 -10.45 11.17 14.28
CA GLU A 112 -10.84 12.33 15.10
C GLU A 112 -12.35 12.41 15.28
N ALA A 113 -13.12 12.11 14.22
CA ALA A 113 -14.58 12.17 14.25
C ALA A 113 -15.24 11.05 15.08
N ILE A 114 -14.65 9.83 15.06
CA ILE A 114 -15.25 8.67 15.75
C ILE A 114 -14.70 8.44 17.15
N ALA A 115 -13.51 8.98 17.47
CA ALA A 115 -12.86 8.79 18.77
C ALA A 115 -13.78 9.03 19.98
N PRO A 116 -14.65 10.06 20.00
CA PRO A 116 -15.56 10.32 21.12
C PRO A 116 -16.62 9.23 21.34
N TYR A 117 -16.86 8.37 20.36
CA TYR A 117 -17.90 7.34 20.38
C TYR A 117 -17.36 5.93 20.66
N LEU A 118 -16.03 5.79 20.83
CA LEU A 118 -15.38 4.50 21.08
C LEU A 118 -15.08 4.31 22.56
N ASP A 119 -15.49 3.17 23.12
CA ASP A 119 -15.18 2.76 24.47
C ASP A 119 -14.77 1.27 24.47
N PRO A 120 -13.52 0.92 24.78
CA PRO A 120 -12.37 1.82 25.00
C PRO A 120 -11.92 2.56 23.74
N PRO A 121 -11.30 3.74 23.87
CA PRO A 121 -10.85 4.50 22.72
C PRO A 121 -9.76 3.73 21.96
N MET A 122 -9.93 3.56 20.66
CA MET A 122 -8.88 3.01 19.78
C MET A 122 -7.71 3.97 19.72
N GLY A 123 -6.49 3.44 19.75
CA GLY A 123 -5.30 4.23 19.47
C GLY A 123 -5.32 4.81 18.05
N LEU A 124 -4.65 5.95 17.84
CA LEU A 124 -4.60 6.59 16.53
C LEU A 124 -4.05 5.64 15.45
N ALA A 125 -3.01 4.85 15.78
CA ALA A 125 -2.42 3.89 14.84
C ALA A 125 -3.40 2.79 14.42
N GLU A 126 -4.18 2.27 15.37
CA GLU A 126 -5.20 1.24 15.12
C GLU A 126 -6.33 1.80 14.26
N SER A 127 -6.81 3.01 14.59
CA SER A 127 -7.85 3.69 13.81
C SER A 127 -7.38 3.97 12.38
N VAL A 128 -6.16 4.46 12.19
CA VAL A 128 -5.57 4.72 10.87
C VAL A 128 -5.43 3.42 10.09
N ALA A 129 -5.00 2.33 10.72
CA ALA A 129 -4.88 1.03 10.06
C ALA A 129 -6.25 0.48 9.64
N PHE A 130 -7.25 0.56 10.53
CA PHE A 130 -8.58 0.03 10.28
C PHE A 130 -9.35 0.81 9.20
N LEU A 131 -9.30 2.15 9.25
CA LEU A 131 -10.01 3.01 8.31
C LEU A 131 -9.24 3.25 7.01
N GLY A 132 -7.92 3.37 7.09
CA GLY A 132 -7.06 3.65 5.94
C GLY A 132 -6.74 2.42 5.12
N GLY A 133 -6.68 1.23 5.74
CA GLY A 133 -6.31 -0.02 5.06
C GLY A 133 -7.17 -0.34 3.84
N PRO A 134 -8.51 -0.33 3.94
CA PRO A 134 -9.38 -0.59 2.79
C PRO A 134 -9.21 0.42 1.66
N ILE A 135 -9.08 1.72 1.99
CA ILE A 135 -8.87 2.78 0.99
C ILE A 135 -7.55 2.59 0.27
N PHE A 136 -6.48 2.37 1.03
CA PHE A 136 -5.15 2.09 0.51
C PHE A 136 -5.15 0.86 -0.39
N GLY A 137 -5.76 -0.25 0.08
CA GLY A 137 -5.87 -1.50 -0.67
C GLY A 137 -6.64 -1.35 -1.97
N ALA A 138 -7.73 -0.58 -1.98
CA ALA A 138 -8.51 -0.32 -3.18
C ALA A 138 -7.70 0.47 -4.24
N ILE A 139 -6.98 1.51 -3.82
CA ILE A 139 -6.15 2.32 -4.73
C ILE A 139 -4.99 1.48 -5.28
N LEU A 140 -4.28 0.75 -4.41
CA LEU A 140 -3.18 -0.12 -4.81
C LEU A 140 -3.65 -1.23 -5.77
N GLY A 141 -4.75 -1.91 -5.43
CA GLY A 141 -5.31 -2.95 -6.27
C GLY A 141 -5.76 -2.44 -7.63
N THR A 142 -6.39 -1.26 -7.68
CA THR A 142 -6.78 -0.63 -8.94
C THR A 142 -5.56 -0.30 -9.80
N ALA A 143 -4.51 0.28 -9.21
CA ALA A 143 -3.27 0.58 -9.93
C ALA A 143 -2.63 -0.68 -10.53
N GLN A 144 -2.66 -1.80 -9.80
CA GLN A 144 -2.15 -3.09 -10.26
C GLN A 144 -3.01 -3.70 -11.36
N LEU A 145 -4.34 -3.57 -11.28
CA LEU A 145 -5.26 -4.07 -12.33
C LEU A 145 -5.07 -3.36 -13.68
N LEU A 146 -4.69 -2.07 -13.66
CA LEU A 146 -4.49 -1.29 -14.90
C LEU A 146 -3.28 -1.76 -15.72
N VAL A 147 -2.42 -2.62 -15.19
CA VAL A 147 -1.19 -3.10 -15.88
C VAL A 147 -1.21 -4.60 -16.18
N LEU A 148 -2.28 -5.31 -15.80
CA LEU A 148 -2.53 -6.70 -16.16
C LEU A 148 -3.15 -6.79 -17.55
#